data_de273c8046752a71067c1e600c6ae621
#
_entry.id   de273c8046752a71067c1e600c6ae621
#
_cell.length_a   1.000
_cell.length_b   1.000
_cell.length_c   1.000
_cell.angle_alpha   90.00
_cell.angle_beta   90.00
_cell.angle_gamma   90.00
#
_symmetry.space_group_name_H-M   'P 1'
#
loop_
_entity.id
_entity.type
_entity.pdbx_description
1 polymer ?
#
loop_
_entity_poly.entity_id
_entity_poly.type
_entity_poly.pdbx_seq_one_letter_code
_entity_poly.pdbx_strand_id
1 'polypeptide(L)'
;MIKIKLSPSEWLKIAVLFVVFVGGSIASYVVLQPKRVLPIYNPSDLNPAVVDDDLERKGRGHRIGDFELVDQWGNRADSSLLQGKIYVADFFFTTCPTICIDMGKTFQQVQEVFKDDPRVHLVSHTVMPEIDTVEVMRAYSERVGAIKGKWHLLTGEKEELYRMARREYFAVMEPGTSFDEHDFIHTENVILVDEKKRIR
;
A
#
# COMPACT_ATOMS: atom_id res chain seq x y z
N MET A 1 -22.40 1.13 -61.08
CA MET A 1 -21.48 0.46 -60.19
C MET A 1 -20.16 0.20 -60.89
N ILE A 2 -19.11 0.95 -60.57
CA ILE A 2 -17.78 0.82 -61.17
C ILE A 2 -17.12 -0.44 -60.55
N LYS A 3 -16.93 -1.50 -61.32
CA LYS A 3 -16.18 -2.66 -60.88
C LYS A 3 -14.68 -2.40 -61.11
N ILE A 4 -13.97 -2.04 -60.03
CA ILE A 4 -12.51 -1.89 -60.07
C ILE A 4 -11.91 -3.30 -60.13
N LYS A 5 -11.35 -3.69 -61.30
CA LYS A 5 -10.57 -4.93 -61.46
C LYS A 5 -9.11 -4.60 -61.17
N LEU A 6 -8.63 -4.96 -59.99
CA LEU A 6 -7.22 -4.84 -59.58
C LEU A 6 -6.40 -6.00 -60.19
N SER A 7 -5.22 -5.70 -60.69
CA SER A 7 -4.25 -6.73 -61.13
C SER A 7 -3.65 -7.50 -59.92
N PRO A 8 -3.11 -8.71 -60.15
CA PRO A 8 -2.46 -9.45 -59.05
C PRO A 8 -1.33 -8.69 -58.37
N SER A 9 -0.59 -7.86 -59.12
CA SER A 9 0.48 -7.00 -58.59
C SER A 9 -0.04 -5.86 -57.69
N GLU A 10 -1.21 -5.33 -57.98
CA GLU A 10 -1.86 -4.30 -57.13
C GLU A 10 -2.40 -4.90 -55.86
N TRP A 11 -2.95 -6.11 -55.93
CA TRP A 11 -3.35 -6.83 -54.73
C TRP A 11 -2.16 -7.14 -53.79
N LEU A 12 -1.01 -7.53 -54.36
CA LEU A 12 0.21 -7.74 -53.57
C LEU A 12 0.68 -6.44 -52.86
N LYS A 13 0.66 -5.32 -53.56
CA LYS A 13 1.02 -4.02 -52.98
C LYS A 13 0.08 -3.63 -51.84
N ILE A 14 -1.23 -3.82 -52.02
CA ILE A 14 -2.23 -3.54 -50.99
C ILE A 14 -1.99 -4.46 -49.76
N ALA A 15 -1.73 -5.74 -49.97
CA ALA A 15 -1.46 -6.67 -48.88
C ALA A 15 -0.19 -6.27 -48.10
N VAL A 16 0.89 -5.90 -48.79
CA VAL A 16 2.12 -5.43 -48.14
C VAL A 16 1.87 -4.14 -47.34
N LEU A 17 1.17 -3.17 -47.93
CA LEU A 17 0.82 -1.93 -47.18
C LEU A 17 -0.06 -2.22 -45.97
N PHE A 18 -1.00 -3.12 -46.06
CA PHE A 18 -1.83 -3.54 -44.94
C PHE A 18 -1.02 -4.19 -43.81
N VAL A 19 -0.09 -5.10 -44.16
CA VAL A 19 0.81 -5.75 -43.20
C VAL A 19 1.69 -4.69 -42.49
N VAL A 20 2.27 -3.76 -43.25
CA VAL A 20 3.09 -2.66 -42.68
C VAL A 20 2.26 -1.77 -41.79
N PHE A 21 1.05 -1.44 -42.20
CA PHE A 21 0.14 -0.59 -41.40
C PHE A 21 -0.26 -1.28 -40.09
N VAL A 22 -0.69 -2.54 -40.17
CA VAL A 22 -1.09 -3.31 -38.97
C VAL A 22 0.12 -3.54 -38.06
N GLY A 23 1.27 -3.93 -38.61
CA GLY A 23 2.50 -4.12 -37.85
C GLY A 23 2.97 -2.84 -37.17
N GLY A 24 2.95 -1.72 -37.90
CA GLY A 24 3.26 -0.40 -37.37
C GLY A 24 2.29 0.04 -36.28
N SER A 25 1.01 -0.22 -36.45
CA SER A 25 -0.02 0.10 -35.44
C SER A 25 0.16 -0.71 -34.15
N ILE A 26 0.45 -2.01 -34.28
CA ILE A 26 0.74 -2.88 -33.11
C ILE A 26 2.02 -2.44 -32.41
N ALA A 27 3.08 -2.18 -33.16
CA ALA A 27 4.34 -1.69 -32.59
C ALA A 27 4.15 -0.34 -31.87
N SER A 28 3.44 0.59 -32.47
CA SER A 28 3.09 1.87 -31.84
C SER A 28 2.27 1.70 -30.58
N TYR A 29 1.28 0.81 -30.60
CA TYR A 29 0.45 0.51 -29.42
C TYR A 29 1.31 -0.03 -28.27
N VAL A 30 2.20 -0.98 -28.53
CA VAL A 30 3.08 -1.58 -27.52
C VAL A 30 4.09 -0.56 -26.95
N VAL A 31 4.66 0.28 -27.84
CA VAL A 31 5.67 1.29 -27.42
C VAL A 31 5.02 2.46 -26.69
N LEU A 32 3.83 2.88 -27.10
CA LEU A 32 3.13 4.01 -26.50
C LEU A 32 2.27 3.64 -25.29
N GLN A 33 2.17 2.36 -24.95
CA GLN A 33 1.49 1.98 -23.70
C GLN A 33 2.18 2.63 -22.50
N PRO A 34 1.47 3.50 -21.74
CA PRO A 34 2.05 4.11 -20.56
C PRO A 34 2.38 2.98 -19.55
N LYS A 35 3.63 2.86 -19.18
CA LYS A 35 4.01 2.03 -18.05
C LYS A 35 3.32 2.62 -16.82
N ARG A 36 2.33 1.92 -16.30
CA ARG A 36 1.66 2.30 -15.04
C ARG A 36 2.65 2.13 -13.90
N VAL A 37 3.44 3.16 -13.67
CA VAL A 37 4.32 3.26 -12.50
C VAL A 37 3.58 4.04 -11.44
N LEU A 38 3.37 3.42 -10.28
CA LEU A 38 2.78 4.12 -9.15
C LEU A 38 3.71 5.27 -8.71
N PRO A 39 3.16 6.44 -8.36
CA PRO A 39 3.95 7.56 -7.85
C PRO A 39 4.69 7.16 -6.57
N ILE A 40 5.75 7.87 -6.24
CA ILE A 40 6.41 7.81 -4.92
C ILE A 40 5.96 9.05 -4.19
N TYR A 41 5.37 8.86 -3.01
CA TYR A 41 4.95 9.96 -2.16
C TYR A 41 6.06 10.34 -1.19
N ASN A 42 6.37 11.62 -1.12
CA ASN A 42 7.29 12.22 -0.17
C ASN A 42 6.54 13.23 0.70
N PRO A 43 7.10 13.66 1.84
CA PRO A 43 6.46 14.67 2.68
C PRO A 43 6.01 15.92 1.92
N SER A 44 6.82 16.41 0.99
CA SER A 44 6.51 17.58 0.16
C SER A 44 5.36 17.39 -0.85
N ASP A 45 4.93 16.15 -1.09
CA ASP A 45 3.86 15.82 -2.04
C ASP A 45 2.50 15.69 -1.34
N LEU A 46 2.50 15.76 -0.01
CA LEU A 46 1.32 15.56 0.84
C LEU A 46 0.75 16.89 1.33
N ASN A 47 -0.46 16.83 1.89
CA ASN A 47 -1.06 17.99 2.54
C ASN A 47 -0.19 18.39 3.75
N PRO A 48 0.26 19.66 3.86
CA PRO A 48 1.03 20.13 5.01
C PRO A 48 0.39 19.86 6.37
N ALA A 49 -0.94 19.73 6.43
CA ALA A 49 -1.65 19.39 7.67
C ALA A 49 -1.29 17.99 8.24
N VAL A 50 -0.80 17.07 7.41
CA VAL A 50 -0.44 15.70 7.82
C VAL A 50 1.07 15.49 7.95
N VAL A 51 1.87 16.53 7.72
CA VAL A 51 3.33 16.45 7.72
C VAL A 51 3.90 17.46 8.70
N ASP A 52 4.86 17.03 9.52
CA ASP A 52 5.58 17.94 10.40
C ASP A 52 6.54 18.83 9.60
N ASP A 53 6.69 20.09 10.00
CA ASP A 53 7.52 21.09 9.31
C ASP A 53 8.97 20.65 9.06
N ASP A 54 9.54 19.86 9.97
CA ASP A 54 10.90 19.33 9.84
C ASP A 54 11.02 18.24 8.77
N LEU A 55 9.93 17.49 8.53
CA LEU A 55 9.85 16.47 7.49
C LEU A 55 9.56 17.09 6.12
N GLU A 56 8.70 18.09 6.06
CA GLU A 56 8.43 18.84 4.83
C GLU A 56 9.74 19.41 4.24
N ARG A 57 10.60 19.96 5.10
CA ARG A 57 11.91 20.52 4.73
C ARG A 57 12.92 19.47 4.26
N LYS A 58 12.79 18.19 4.65
CA LYS A 58 13.65 17.10 4.16
C LYS A 58 13.42 16.78 2.68
N GLY A 59 12.30 17.20 2.11
CA GLY A 59 12.00 17.09 0.68
C GLY A 59 11.80 15.65 0.22
N ARG A 60 12.65 15.16 -0.67
CA ARG A 60 12.51 13.84 -1.32
C ARG A 60 13.33 12.75 -0.64
N GLY A 61 12.91 11.49 -0.84
CA GLY A 61 13.66 10.32 -0.39
C GLY A 61 13.16 9.73 0.92
N HIS A 62 11.93 10.06 1.33
CA HIS A 62 11.29 9.47 2.49
C HIS A 62 11.23 7.95 2.39
N ARG A 63 11.49 7.29 3.50
CA ARG A 63 11.40 5.84 3.69
C ARG A 63 10.85 5.56 5.07
N ILE A 64 10.05 4.52 5.18
CA ILE A 64 9.61 4.02 6.49
C ILE A 64 10.84 3.67 7.32
N GLY A 65 10.93 4.26 8.49
CA GLY A 65 12.04 4.07 9.43
C GLY A 65 12.00 2.71 10.12
N ASP A 66 12.97 2.52 11.01
CA ASP A 66 13.01 1.31 11.82
C ASP A 66 12.02 1.41 12.98
N PHE A 67 11.48 0.25 13.38
CA PHE A 67 10.53 0.11 14.46
C PHE A 67 10.79 -1.16 15.26
N GLU A 68 10.27 -1.20 16.48
CA GLU A 68 10.27 -2.39 17.33
C GLU A 68 8.88 -2.51 18.01
N LEU A 69 8.13 -3.52 17.60
CA LEU A 69 6.77 -3.80 18.05
C LEU A 69 6.63 -5.28 18.39
N VAL A 70 5.40 -5.71 18.71
CA VAL A 70 5.06 -7.10 19.01
C VAL A 70 3.91 -7.53 18.08
N ASP A 71 4.00 -8.74 17.53
CA ASP A 71 2.94 -9.28 16.68
C ASP A 71 1.81 -9.92 17.52
N GLN A 72 0.73 -10.28 16.87
CA GLN A 72 -0.42 -10.96 17.48
C GLN A 72 -0.10 -12.31 18.13
N TRP A 73 1.09 -12.84 17.94
CA TRP A 73 1.55 -14.08 18.55
C TRP A 73 2.50 -13.86 19.75
N GLY A 74 2.80 -12.60 20.06
CA GLY A 74 3.74 -12.21 21.12
C GLY A 74 5.20 -12.26 20.69
N ASN A 75 5.48 -12.38 19.39
CA ASN A 75 6.86 -12.34 18.91
C ASN A 75 7.28 -10.90 18.67
N ARG A 76 8.57 -10.62 18.88
CA ARG A 76 9.16 -9.34 18.46
C ARG A 76 9.01 -9.17 16.95
N ALA A 77 8.49 -8.04 16.54
CA ALA A 77 8.35 -7.62 15.17
C ALA A 77 9.11 -6.31 14.97
N ASP A 78 10.18 -6.37 14.23
CA ASP A 78 10.98 -5.19 13.88
C ASP A 78 11.03 -4.97 12.35
N SER A 79 11.69 -3.91 11.94
CA SER A 79 11.75 -3.52 10.53
C SER A 79 12.37 -4.58 9.60
N SER A 80 13.09 -5.59 10.13
CA SER A 80 13.63 -6.69 9.34
C SER A 80 12.54 -7.62 8.79
N LEU A 81 11.39 -7.69 9.48
CA LEU A 81 10.20 -8.42 9.03
C LEU A 81 9.76 -8.03 7.62
N LEU A 82 9.88 -6.73 7.30
CA LEU A 82 9.41 -6.13 6.05
C LEU A 82 10.55 -5.76 5.09
N GLN A 83 11.78 -6.14 5.40
CA GLN A 83 12.92 -5.81 4.58
C GLN A 83 12.83 -6.48 3.20
N GLY A 84 12.88 -5.66 2.13
CA GLY A 84 12.78 -6.14 0.75
C GLY A 84 11.40 -6.67 0.37
N LYS A 85 10.37 -6.38 1.18
CA LYS A 85 8.98 -6.77 0.92
C LYS A 85 8.17 -5.60 0.40
N ILE A 86 7.13 -5.92 -0.36
CA ILE A 86 6.02 -5.02 -0.66
C ILE A 86 4.97 -5.28 0.42
N TYR A 87 4.46 -4.24 1.03
CA TYR A 87 3.40 -4.44 2.00
C TYR A 87 2.34 -3.36 1.97
N VAL A 88 1.17 -3.73 2.43
CA VAL A 88 0.04 -2.84 2.63
C VAL A 88 -0.11 -2.63 4.12
N ALA A 89 -0.13 -1.37 4.56
CA ALA A 89 -0.27 -1.01 5.97
C ALA A 89 -1.57 -0.26 6.22
N ASP A 90 -2.17 -0.48 7.38
CA ASP A 90 -3.26 0.32 7.94
C ASP A 90 -3.05 0.57 9.43
N PHE A 91 -3.88 1.49 9.95
CA PHE A 91 -3.99 1.79 11.37
C PHE A 91 -5.43 1.53 11.81
N PHE A 92 -5.61 0.71 12.85
CA PHE A 92 -6.92 0.22 13.26
C PHE A 92 -7.02 0.06 14.78
N PHE A 93 -8.19 -0.31 15.27
CA PHE A 93 -8.37 -0.83 16.62
C PHE A 93 -9.47 -1.91 16.63
N THR A 94 -9.34 -2.91 17.49
CA THR A 94 -10.17 -4.13 17.45
C THR A 94 -11.64 -3.89 17.78
N THR A 95 -11.95 -2.82 18.50
CA THR A 95 -13.29 -2.45 18.94
C THR A 95 -13.99 -1.45 18.01
N CYS A 96 -13.38 -1.08 16.88
CA CYS A 96 -13.97 -0.16 15.91
C CYS A 96 -15.25 -0.77 15.30
N PRO A 97 -16.41 -0.09 15.42
CA PRO A 97 -17.70 -0.66 14.99
C PRO A 97 -18.01 -0.43 13.51
N THR A 98 -17.20 0.33 12.79
CA THR A 98 -17.53 0.85 11.45
C THR A 98 -16.43 0.55 10.43
N ILE A 99 -15.59 1.54 10.16
CA ILE A 99 -14.64 1.54 9.03
C ILE A 99 -13.61 0.41 9.08
N CYS A 100 -13.12 0.04 10.26
CA CYS A 100 -12.13 -1.04 10.39
C CYS A 100 -12.69 -2.40 9.94
N ILE A 101 -14.02 -2.58 9.98
CA ILE A 101 -14.65 -3.80 9.46
C ILE A 101 -14.48 -3.87 7.95
N ASP A 102 -14.67 -2.78 7.24
CA ASP A 102 -14.54 -2.75 5.78
C ASP A 102 -13.08 -2.75 5.34
N MET A 103 -12.20 -2.10 6.10
CA MET A 103 -10.75 -2.21 5.91
C MET A 103 -10.29 -3.66 6.09
N GLY A 104 -10.74 -4.35 7.13
CA GLY A 104 -10.44 -5.77 7.35
C GLY A 104 -10.89 -6.66 6.19
N LYS A 105 -12.08 -6.43 5.62
CA LYS A 105 -12.54 -7.14 4.40
C LYS A 105 -11.64 -6.86 3.19
N THR A 106 -11.18 -5.62 3.03
CA THR A 106 -10.24 -5.25 1.97
C THR A 106 -8.93 -5.99 2.14
N PHE A 107 -8.40 -6.06 3.37
CA PHE A 107 -7.19 -6.81 3.68
C PHE A 107 -7.35 -8.31 3.42
N GLN A 108 -8.50 -8.90 3.77
CA GLN A 108 -8.83 -10.30 3.42
C GLN A 108 -8.76 -10.54 1.91
N GLN A 109 -9.32 -9.63 1.10
CA GLN A 109 -9.30 -9.75 -0.36
C GLN A 109 -7.86 -9.64 -0.90
N VAL A 110 -7.08 -8.68 -0.42
CA VAL A 110 -5.67 -8.54 -0.79
C VAL A 110 -4.87 -9.78 -0.39
N GLN A 111 -5.09 -10.28 0.83
CA GLN A 111 -4.47 -11.50 1.33
C GLN A 111 -4.75 -12.68 0.41
N GLU A 112 -6.02 -12.91 0.04
CA GLU A 112 -6.42 -14.03 -0.81
C GLU A 112 -5.75 -13.98 -2.18
N VAL A 113 -5.66 -12.80 -2.78
CA VAL A 113 -5.00 -12.61 -4.09
C VAL A 113 -3.49 -12.89 -4.02
N PHE A 114 -2.84 -12.49 -2.91
CA PHE A 114 -1.38 -12.56 -2.79
C PHE A 114 -0.89 -13.59 -1.76
N LYS A 115 -1.73 -14.52 -1.31
CA LYS A 115 -1.37 -15.48 -0.26
C LYS A 115 -0.12 -16.31 -0.57
N ASP A 116 0.08 -16.64 -1.84
CA ASP A 116 1.18 -17.47 -2.30
C ASP A 116 2.41 -16.64 -2.77
N ASP A 117 2.33 -15.31 -2.79
CA ASP A 117 3.47 -14.47 -3.14
C ASP A 117 4.26 -14.08 -1.86
N PRO A 118 5.47 -14.63 -1.64
CA PRO A 118 6.24 -14.39 -0.42
C PRO A 118 6.81 -12.96 -0.32
N ARG A 119 6.67 -12.16 -1.38
CA ARG A 119 7.14 -10.77 -1.39
C ARG A 119 6.12 -9.81 -0.81
N VAL A 120 4.83 -10.19 -0.80
CA VAL A 120 3.72 -9.33 -0.38
C VAL A 120 3.29 -9.67 1.04
N HIS A 121 3.22 -8.66 1.90
CA HIS A 121 2.78 -8.76 3.28
C HIS A 121 1.66 -7.74 3.57
N LEU A 122 0.91 -7.98 4.63
CA LEU A 122 -0.08 -7.06 5.18
C LEU A 122 0.32 -6.76 6.63
N VAL A 123 0.16 -5.50 7.01
CA VAL A 123 0.55 -5.03 8.35
C VAL A 123 -0.52 -4.09 8.88
N SER A 124 -1.13 -4.46 9.99
CA SER A 124 -2.10 -3.63 10.69
C SER A 124 -1.54 -3.18 12.03
N HIS A 125 -1.42 -1.88 12.24
CA HIS A 125 -0.91 -1.29 13.47
C HIS A 125 -2.09 -0.88 14.35
N THR A 126 -2.14 -1.32 15.61
CA THR A 126 -3.17 -0.78 16.50
C THR A 126 -2.86 0.67 16.88
N VAL A 127 -3.92 1.44 17.09
CA VAL A 127 -3.85 2.78 17.66
C VAL A 127 -4.30 2.82 19.12
N MET A 128 -4.70 1.66 19.67
CA MET A 128 -5.17 1.51 21.05
C MET A 128 -4.46 0.35 21.76
N PRO A 129 -3.12 0.39 21.91
CA PRO A 129 -2.35 -0.75 22.43
C PRO A 129 -2.73 -1.13 23.87
N GLU A 130 -3.30 -0.21 24.65
CA GLU A 130 -3.76 -0.48 26.01
C GLU A 130 -4.97 -1.44 26.02
N ILE A 131 -5.79 -1.43 24.97
CA ILE A 131 -6.96 -2.31 24.79
C ILE A 131 -6.57 -3.51 23.92
N ASP A 132 -5.85 -3.26 22.86
CA ASP A 132 -5.45 -4.23 21.85
C ASP A 132 -4.18 -4.96 22.30
N THR A 133 -4.28 -5.70 23.41
CA THR A 133 -3.21 -6.57 23.90
C THR A 133 -2.93 -7.70 22.90
N VAL A 134 -1.82 -8.43 23.10
CA VAL A 134 -1.45 -9.57 22.24
C VAL A 134 -2.58 -10.60 22.18
N GLU A 135 -3.27 -10.88 23.29
CA GLU A 135 -4.38 -11.82 23.34
C GLU A 135 -5.58 -11.34 22.52
N VAL A 136 -5.93 -10.05 22.65
CA VAL A 136 -7.02 -9.42 21.91
C VAL A 136 -6.71 -9.39 20.41
N MET A 137 -5.47 -9.04 20.07
CA MET A 137 -4.99 -9.02 18.67
C MET A 137 -5.00 -10.42 18.05
N ARG A 138 -4.64 -11.45 18.83
CA ARG A 138 -4.71 -12.85 18.39
C ARG A 138 -6.15 -13.26 18.08
N ALA A 139 -7.07 -13.02 19.00
CA ALA A 139 -8.48 -13.33 18.80
C ALA A 139 -9.08 -12.57 17.60
N TYR A 140 -8.68 -11.31 17.42
CA TYR A 140 -9.05 -10.53 16.25
C TYR A 140 -8.48 -11.12 14.96
N SER A 141 -7.20 -11.50 14.94
CA SER A 141 -6.54 -12.08 13.78
C SER A 141 -7.22 -13.38 13.30
N GLU A 142 -7.64 -14.22 14.24
CA GLU A 142 -8.42 -15.44 13.96
C GLU A 142 -9.79 -15.08 13.36
N ARG A 143 -10.47 -14.09 13.93
CA ARG A 143 -11.80 -13.63 13.46
C ARG A 143 -11.76 -13.08 12.03
N VAL A 144 -10.70 -12.34 11.67
CA VAL A 144 -10.51 -11.81 10.32
C VAL A 144 -9.79 -12.77 9.37
N GLY A 145 -9.44 -13.96 9.82
CA GLY A 145 -8.78 -14.98 9.01
C GLY A 145 -7.38 -14.58 8.55
N ALA A 146 -6.64 -13.87 9.40
CA ALA A 146 -5.26 -13.46 9.09
C ALA A 146 -4.34 -14.67 8.98
N ILE A 147 -3.70 -14.86 7.84
CA ILE A 147 -2.76 -15.96 7.60
C ILE A 147 -1.42 -15.64 8.28
N LYS A 148 -0.97 -16.55 9.13
CA LYS A 148 0.31 -16.44 9.84
C LYS A 148 1.48 -16.26 8.87
N GLY A 149 2.32 -15.25 9.13
CA GLY A 149 3.46 -14.91 8.29
C GLY A 149 3.10 -14.11 7.02
N LYS A 150 1.81 -13.83 6.79
CA LYS A 150 1.32 -13.02 5.68
C LYS A 150 0.72 -11.71 6.18
N TRP A 151 -0.15 -11.76 7.18
CA TRP A 151 -0.78 -10.60 7.79
C TRP A 151 -0.34 -10.48 9.25
N HIS A 152 0.37 -9.40 9.52
CA HIS A 152 0.92 -9.08 10.82
C HIS A 152 0.08 -7.99 11.47
N LEU A 153 -0.48 -8.27 12.63
CA LEU A 153 -1.17 -7.29 13.46
C LEU A 153 -0.21 -6.90 14.58
N LEU A 154 0.17 -5.63 14.63
CA LEU A 154 1.24 -5.14 15.47
C LEU A 154 0.69 -4.25 16.60
N THR A 155 1.17 -4.51 17.82
CA THR A 155 0.94 -3.72 19.01
C THR A 155 2.27 -3.41 19.69
N GLY A 156 2.29 -2.47 20.64
CA GLY A 156 3.51 -2.07 21.34
C GLY A 156 3.32 -0.78 22.13
N GLU A 157 4.40 -0.06 22.35
CA GLU A 157 4.35 1.22 23.02
C GLU A 157 3.56 2.26 22.19
N LYS A 158 2.60 2.93 22.84
CA LYS A 158 1.72 3.90 22.18
C LYS A 158 2.51 4.99 21.48
N GLU A 159 3.53 5.51 22.12
CA GLU A 159 4.38 6.57 21.58
C GLU A 159 5.05 6.14 20.26
N GLU A 160 5.53 4.90 20.18
CA GLU A 160 6.14 4.36 18.98
C GLU A 160 5.13 4.18 17.85
N LEU A 161 3.95 3.63 18.14
CA LEU A 161 2.87 3.45 17.16
C LEU A 161 2.41 4.79 16.58
N TYR A 162 2.25 5.81 17.45
CA TYR A 162 1.84 7.14 17.02
C TYR A 162 2.95 7.87 16.25
N ARG A 163 4.22 7.71 16.67
CA ARG A 163 5.37 8.22 15.92
C ARG A 163 5.37 7.64 14.51
N MET A 164 5.17 6.33 14.38
CA MET A 164 5.11 5.66 13.07
C MET A 164 3.94 6.19 12.24
N ALA A 165 2.74 6.23 12.80
CA ALA A 165 1.55 6.71 12.10
C ALA A 165 1.74 8.13 11.56
N ARG A 166 2.32 9.02 12.36
CA ARG A 166 2.48 10.44 12.02
C ARG A 166 3.69 10.69 11.11
N ARG A 167 4.86 10.18 11.49
CA ARG A 167 6.13 10.59 10.88
C ARG A 167 6.62 9.66 9.77
N GLU A 168 6.19 8.40 9.82
CA GLU A 168 6.61 7.41 8.83
C GLU A 168 5.55 7.19 7.75
N TYR A 169 4.28 7.04 8.17
CA TYR A 169 3.19 6.69 7.26
C TYR A 169 2.29 7.87 6.87
N PHE A 170 2.41 9.03 7.54
CA PHE A 170 1.56 10.20 7.32
C PHE A 170 0.05 9.87 7.41
N ALA A 171 -0.28 9.00 8.33
CA ALA A 171 -1.64 8.48 8.51
C ALA A 171 -2.51 9.35 9.42
N VAL A 172 -1.97 10.40 10.04
CA VAL A 172 -2.67 11.26 11.01
C VAL A 172 -2.97 12.61 10.39
N MET A 173 -4.21 13.09 10.52
CA MET A 173 -4.70 14.30 9.87
C MET A 173 -4.53 15.60 10.66
N GLU A 174 -4.16 15.59 11.96
CA GLU A 174 -4.09 16.82 12.76
C GLU A 174 -2.67 17.13 13.27
N PRO A 175 -2.09 18.29 12.87
CA PRO A 175 -0.85 18.80 13.46
C PRO A 175 -1.12 19.35 14.86
N GLY A 176 -0.35 18.92 15.84
CA GLY A 176 -0.28 19.60 17.13
C GLY A 176 -1.15 19.03 18.25
N THR A 177 -1.79 17.92 18.05
CA THR A 177 -2.40 17.18 19.15
C THR A 177 -1.30 16.60 20.04
N SER A 178 -1.23 17.12 21.27
CA SER A 178 -0.54 16.44 22.37
C SER A 178 -1.12 15.02 22.44
N PHE A 179 -0.29 14.03 22.75
CA PHE A 179 -0.70 12.62 22.96
C PHE A 179 -1.67 12.53 24.16
N ASP A 180 -2.87 13.12 24.02
CA ASP A 180 -3.90 13.07 25.03
C ASP A 180 -4.68 11.76 24.87
N GLU A 181 -5.18 11.21 25.99
CA GLU A 181 -5.87 9.91 26.04
C GLU A 181 -7.11 9.80 25.12
N HIS A 182 -7.54 10.93 24.54
CA HIS A 182 -8.72 11.01 23.67
C HIS A 182 -8.42 11.25 22.20
N ASP A 183 -7.14 11.38 21.81
CA ASP A 183 -6.74 11.55 20.40
C ASP A 183 -6.65 10.21 19.70
N PHE A 184 -7.73 9.85 19.01
CA PHE A 184 -7.74 8.68 18.16
C PHE A 184 -7.25 9.02 16.76
N ILE A 185 -6.34 8.20 16.24
CA ILE A 185 -6.00 8.22 14.84
C ILE A 185 -7.18 7.62 14.07
N HIS A 186 -7.98 8.49 13.45
CA HIS A 186 -9.02 8.07 12.51
C HIS A 186 -8.48 8.21 11.09
N THR A 187 -8.03 7.12 10.51
CA THR A 187 -7.64 7.12 9.10
C THR A 187 -8.29 5.96 8.37
N GLU A 188 -8.87 6.26 7.21
CA GLU A 188 -9.38 5.28 6.25
C GLU A 188 -8.30 4.87 5.25
N ASN A 189 -7.09 5.40 5.45
CA ASN A 189 -6.01 5.24 4.48
C ASN A 189 -5.37 3.87 4.58
N VAL A 190 -5.26 3.24 3.43
CA VAL A 190 -4.47 2.04 3.21
C VAL A 190 -3.20 2.46 2.47
N ILE A 191 -2.04 2.16 3.04
CA ILE A 191 -0.76 2.67 2.58
C ILE A 191 0.02 1.53 1.93
N LEU A 192 0.34 1.68 0.64
CA LEU A 192 1.21 0.74 -0.07
C LEU A 192 2.67 1.15 0.09
N VAL A 193 3.51 0.22 0.50
CA VAL A 193 4.95 0.42 0.66
C VAL A 193 5.71 -0.56 -0.21
N ASP A 194 6.70 -0.06 -0.94
CA ASP A 194 7.53 -0.89 -1.84
C ASP A 194 8.74 -1.53 -1.12
N GLU A 195 9.44 -2.41 -1.84
CA GLU A 195 10.64 -3.13 -1.37
C GLU A 195 11.77 -2.22 -0.87
N LYS A 196 11.73 -0.93 -1.21
CA LYS A 196 12.69 0.09 -0.78
C LYS A 196 12.17 0.96 0.36
N LYS A 197 11.13 0.50 1.04
CA LYS A 197 10.44 1.21 2.14
C LYS A 197 9.84 2.56 1.72
N ARG A 198 9.43 2.75 0.46
CA ARG A 198 8.85 4.01 -0.04
C ARG A 198 7.34 3.89 -0.16
N ILE A 199 6.63 4.92 0.23
CA ILE A 199 5.17 5.02 0.04
C ILE A 199 4.86 5.20 -1.45
N ARG A 200 3.86 4.45 -1.90
CA ARG A 200 3.46 4.36 -3.33
C ARG A 200 2.03 4.76 -3.54
#